data_d21ffcb2e4218f1654f67924177d5554
#
_entry.id   d21ffcb2e4218f1654f67924177d5554
#
_cell.length_a   1.000
_cell.length_b   1.000
_cell.length_c   1.000
_cell.angle_alpha   90.00
_cell.angle_beta   90.00
_cell.angle_gamma   90.00
#
_symmetry.space_group_name_H-M   'P 1'
#
loop_
_entity.id
_entity.type
_entity.pdbx_description
1 polymer ?
#
loop_
_entity_poly.entity_id
_entity_poly.type
_entity_poly.pdbx_seq_one_letter_code
_entity_poly.pdbx_strand_id
1 'polypeptide(L)'
;MNANVLYILHFLSYGVSVVSIVIALLILFRYKQIDKNMKSISQYLVISAIIEVISLIVGKGFHQNNLIFFHIFAPVEFFLLSQFFFGFYKKNDVKLPFSIIKIAFLSLLLINSFFIQPWNTYNSYGLTAVSIAVILMSLFAFYLMLEKDLKMPFLFEIKWLMISFFILHCSSLIVVFFSNKVLTLEHNQQLLIWNMRAFFMLIIKLLQLYLINRLIKNNE
;
A
#
# COMPACT_ATOMS: atom_id res chain seq x y z
N MET A 1 7.97 -5.73 -29.36
CA MET A 1 8.34 -4.60 -28.45
C MET A 1 9.84 -4.42 -28.50
N ASN A 2 10.36 -3.19 -28.58
CA ASN A 2 11.79 -2.93 -28.72
C ASN A 2 12.53 -3.36 -27.43
N ALA A 3 13.69 -4.03 -27.54
CA ALA A 3 14.46 -4.54 -26.40
C ALA A 3 14.78 -3.44 -25.35
N ASN A 4 15.03 -2.23 -25.82
CA ASN A 4 15.27 -1.07 -24.94
C ASN A 4 14.07 -0.72 -24.06
N VAL A 5 12.85 -0.89 -24.55
CA VAL A 5 11.62 -0.66 -23.77
C VAL A 5 11.49 -1.71 -22.67
N LEU A 6 11.80 -2.98 -22.97
CA LEU A 6 11.81 -4.07 -21.99
C LEU A 6 12.80 -3.81 -20.84
N TYR A 7 14.02 -3.34 -21.16
CA TYR A 7 15.02 -2.98 -20.14
C TYR A 7 14.55 -1.84 -19.23
N ILE A 8 13.99 -0.76 -19.80
CA ILE A 8 13.45 0.36 -19.02
C ILE A 8 12.33 -0.12 -18.08
N LEU A 9 11.46 -0.98 -18.59
CA LEU A 9 10.34 -1.51 -17.83
C LEU A 9 10.77 -2.42 -16.67
N HIS A 10 11.78 -3.25 -16.86
CA HIS A 10 12.39 -4.03 -15.75
C HIS A 10 13.04 -3.11 -14.71
N PHE A 11 13.70 -2.05 -15.13
CA PHE A 11 14.32 -1.09 -14.23
C PHE A 11 13.31 -0.41 -13.31
N LEU A 12 12.09 -0.09 -13.80
CA LEU A 12 11.04 0.51 -12.98
C LEU A 12 10.60 -0.38 -11.81
N SER A 13 10.39 -1.67 -12.04
CA SER A 13 9.96 -2.58 -10.98
C SER A 13 11.04 -2.75 -9.89
N TYR A 14 12.31 -2.81 -10.26
CA TYR A 14 13.41 -2.81 -9.29
C TYR A 14 13.53 -1.46 -8.57
N GLY A 15 13.28 -0.35 -9.25
CA GLY A 15 13.27 0.99 -8.66
C GLY A 15 12.26 1.11 -7.52
N VAL A 16 11.05 0.55 -7.68
CA VAL A 16 10.05 0.51 -6.61
C VAL A 16 10.58 -0.21 -5.38
N SER A 17 11.17 -1.40 -5.56
CA SER A 17 11.69 -2.20 -4.45
C SER A 17 12.87 -1.51 -3.75
N VAL A 18 13.78 -0.90 -4.51
CA VAL A 18 14.90 -0.14 -3.93
C VAL A 18 14.39 1.02 -3.07
N VAL A 19 13.45 1.82 -3.59
CA VAL A 19 12.87 2.94 -2.82
C VAL A 19 12.11 2.43 -1.60
N SER A 20 11.37 1.31 -1.70
CA SER A 20 10.68 0.69 -0.56
C SER A 20 11.67 0.26 0.53
N ILE A 21 12.80 -0.34 0.15
CA ILE A 21 13.87 -0.71 1.10
C ILE A 21 14.47 0.53 1.77
N VAL A 22 14.77 1.58 1.00
CA VAL A 22 15.31 2.83 1.55
C VAL A 22 14.34 3.45 2.58
N ILE A 23 13.03 3.48 2.27
CA ILE A 23 12.00 3.95 3.22
C ILE A 23 12.02 3.08 4.49
N ALA A 24 12.04 1.75 4.35
CA ALA A 24 12.04 0.84 5.48
C ALA A 24 13.26 1.02 6.38
N LEU A 25 14.45 1.13 5.79
CA LEU A 25 15.69 1.38 6.54
C LEU A 25 15.65 2.73 7.25
N LEU A 26 15.23 3.80 6.58
CA LEU A 26 15.08 5.12 7.19
C LEU A 26 14.15 5.07 8.41
N ILE A 27 13.00 4.40 8.29
CA ILE A 27 12.05 4.21 9.39
C ILE A 27 12.67 3.40 10.53
N LEU A 28 13.34 2.28 10.24
CA LEU A 28 13.92 1.41 11.27
C LEU A 28 15.02 2.14 12.06
N PHE A 29 15.93 2.85 11.38
CA PHE A 29 17.00 3.61 12.05
C PHE A 29 16.48 4.79 12.89
N ARG A 30 15.35 5.37 12.50
CA ARG A 30 14.77 6.56 13.14
C ARG A 30 13.44 6.29 13.86
N TYR A 31 13.12 5.01 14.14
CA TYR A 31 11.80 4.60 14.67
C TYR A 31 11.41 5.32 15.96
N LYS A 32 12.39 5.63 16.83
CA LYS A 32 12.15 6.35 18.09
C LYS A 32 11.72 7.81 17.88
N GLN A 33 12.08 8.41 16.75
CA GLN A 33 11.75 9.80 16.39
C GLN A 33 10.39 9.91 15.70
N ILE A 34 9.72 8.79 15.38
CA ILE A 34 8.43 8.80 14.70
C ILE A 34 7.31 9.04 15.71
N ASP A 35 6.46 10.04 15.42
CA ASP A 35 5.28 10.35 16.22
C ASP A 35 4.37 9.13 16.37
N LYS A 36 3.77 8.97 17.57
CA LYS A 36 2.90 7.83 17.91
C LYS A 36 1.77 7.62 16.90
N ASN A 37 1.26 8.70 16.32
CA ASN A 37 0.15 8.64 15.36
C ASN A 37 0.59 8.14 13.99
N MET A 38 1.90 8.27 13.68
CA MET A 38 2.49 7.81 12.43
C MET A 38 3.05 6.40 12.51
N LYS A 39 3.04 5.77 13.70
CA LYS A 39 3.62 4.43 13.88
C LYS A 39 2.95 3.37 13.00
N SER A 40 1.62 3.38 12.88
CA SER A 40 0.91 2.38 12.06
C SER A 40 1.25 2.49 10.57
N ILE A 41 1.40 3.72 10.05
CA ILE A 41 1.79 3.92 8.66
C ILE A 41 3.26 3.57 8.43
N SER A 42 4.12 3.86 9.40
CA SER A 42 5.53 3.47 9.36
C SER A 42 5.68 1.94 9.38
N GLN A 43 4.92 1.26 10.22
CA GLN A 43 4.85 -0.21 10.24
C GLN A 43 4.35 -0.77 8.90
N TYR A 44 3.31 -0.18 8.31
CA TYR A 44 2.84 -0.55 6.98
C TYR A 44 3.95 -0.45 5.93
N LEU A 45 4.67 0.67 5.88
CA LEU A 45 5.74 0.90 4.89
C LEU A 45 6.89 -0.11 5.06
N VAL A 46 7.27 -0.43 6.30
CA VAL A 46 8.29 -1.46 6.58
C VAL A 46 7.81 -2.85 6.18
N ILE A 47 6.60 -3.25 6.60
CA ILE A 47 6.06 -4.58 6.30
C ILE A 47 5.82 -4.74 4.80
N SER A 48 5.32 -3.70 4.10
CA SER A 48 5.16 -3.75 2.65
C SER A 48 6.49 -3.97 1.93
N ALA A 49 7.57 -3.30 2.37
CA ALA A 49 8.90 -3.50 1.80
C ALA A 49 9.43 -4.93 2.05
N ILE A 50 9.24 -5.46 3.26
CA ILE A 50 9.64 -6.84 3.60
C ILE A 50 8.91 -7.85 2.71
N ILE A 51 7.59 -7.73 2.58
CA ILE A 51 6.78 -8.65 1.76
C ILE A 51 7.17 -8.53 0.29
N GLU A 52 7.44 -7.32 -0.21
CA GLU A 52 7.89 -7.09 -1.58
C GLU A 52 9.24 -7.78 -1.84
N VAL A 53 10.21 -7.64 -0.94
CA VAL A 53 11.52 -8.27 -1.06
C VAL A 53 11.42 -9.81 -1.00
N ILE A 54 10.68 -10.35 -0.03
CA ILE A 54 10.47 -11.78 0.09
C ILE A 54 9.77 -12.34 -1.16
N SER A 55 8.74 -11.66 -1.66
CA SER A 55 8.03 -12.04 -2.88
C SER A 55 8.96 -12.06 -4.11
N LEU A 56 9.88 -11.08 -4.22
CA LEU A 56 10.89 -11.04 -5.28
C LEU A 56 11.89 -12.23 -5.16
N ILE A 57 12.40 -12.49 -3.97
CA ILE A 57 13.35 -13.59 -3.73
C ILE A 57 12.69 -14.93 -4.06
N VAL A 58 11.48 -15.17 -3.58
CA VAL A 58 10.75 -16.42 -3.82
C VAL A 58 10.38 -16.58 -5.30
N GLY A 59 9.82 -15.52 -5.91
CA GLY A 59 9.36 -15.59 -7.30
C GLY A 59 10.50 -15.63 -8.31
N LYS A 60 11.49 -14.73 -8.20
CA LYS A 60 12.59 -14.62 -9.17
C LYS A 60 13.83 -15.43 -8.77
N GLY A 61 14.14 -15.49 -7.47
CA GLY A 61 15.33 -16.19 -6.98
C GLY A 61 15.13 -17.72 -6.95
N PHE A 62 14.03 -18.18 -6.40
CA PHE A 62 13.74 -19.60 -6.25
C PHE A 62 12.78 -20.15 -7.31
N HIS A 63 12.25 -19.32 -8.21
CA HIS A 63 11.24 -19.70 -9.22
C HIS A 63 10.03 -20.41 -8.62
N GLN A 64 9.66 -20.03 -7.38
CA GLN A 64 8.55 -20.60 -6.65
C GLN A 64 7.31 -19.67 -6.74
N ASN A 65 6.12 -20.22 -6.45
CA ASN A 65 4.90 -19.44 -6.42
C ASN A 65 4.94 -18.45 -5.24
N ASN A 66 4.94 -17.17 -5.56
CA ASN A 66 4.96 -16.07 -4.58
C ASN A 66 3.57 -15.45 -4.33
N LEU A 67 2.51 -16.00 -4.92
CA LEU A 67 1.15 -15.44 -4.85
C LEU A 67 0.55 -15.51 -3.45
N ILE A 68 0.98 -16.46 -2.63
CA ILE A 68 0.59 -16.60 -1.22
C ILE A 68 0.85 -15.32 -0.42
N PHE A 69 1.92 -14.57 -0.74
CA PHE A 69 2.24 -13.34 -0.02
C PHE A 69 1.19 -12.25 -0.22
N PHE A 70 0.46 -12.24 -1.34
CA PHE A 70 -0.64 -11.31 -1.58
C PHE A 70 -1.89 -11.66 -0.77
N HIS A 71 -2.10 -12.93 -0.42
CA HIS A 71 -3.16 -13.36 0.49
C HIS A 71 -2.87 -12.96 1.95
N ILE A 72 -1.62 -13.01 2.37
CA ILE A 72 -1.18 -12.54 3.69
C ILE A 72 -1.16 -11.01 3.74
N PHE A 73 -0.72 -10.37 2.66
CA PHE A 73 -0.55 -8.91 2.62
C PHE A 73 -1.87 -8.16 2.72
N ALA A 74 -2.93 -8.60 2.03
CA ALA A 74 -4.20 -7.88 2.01
C ALA A 74 -4.79 -7.62 3.41
N PRO A 75 -4.93 -8.60 4.33
CA PRO A 75 -5.41 -8.32 5.69
C PRO A 75 -4.42 -7.47 6.51
N VAL A 76 -3.12 -7.63 6.33
CA VAL A 76 -2.10 -6.82 7.02
C VAL A 76 -2.14 -5.37 6.55
N GLU A 77 -2.21 -5.14 5.26
CA GLU A 77 -2.37 -3.81 4.64
C GLU A 77 -3.60 -3.10 5.18
N PHE A 78 -4.78 -3.75 5.11
CA PHE A 78 -6.00 -3.17 5.65
C PHE A 78 -5.90 -2.89 7.15
N PHE A 79 -5.35 -3.81 7.94
CA PHE A 79 -5.21 -3.63 9.38
C PHE A 79 -4.40 -2.36 9.72
N LEU A 80 -3.26 -2.18 9.10
CA LEU A 80 -2.34 -1.07 9.40
C LEU A 80 -2.85 0.27 8.84
N LEU A 81 -3.38 0.29 7.62
CA LEU A 81 -3.94 1.50 7.03
C LEU A 81 -5.22 1.92 7.74
N SER A 82 -6.12 0.98 8.06
CA SER A 82 -7.33 1.31 8.83
C SER A 82 -6.98 1.86 10.22
N GLN A 83 -5.93 1.36 10.87
CA GLN A 83 -5.48 1.90 12.16
C GLN A 83 -5.02 3.36 12.04
N PHE A 84 -4.34 3.73 10.97
CA PHE A 84 -3.94 5.10 10.67
C PHE A 84 -5.16 6.01 10.44
N PHE A 85 -6.06 5.63 9.50
CA PHE A 85 -7.24 6.42 9.18
C PHE A 85 -8.21 6.53 10.36
N PHE A 86 -8.50 5.44 11.07
CA PHE A 86 -9.39 5.45 12.23
C PHE A 86 -8.79 6.24 13.41
N GLY A 87 -7.46 6.23 13.56
CA GLY A 87 -6.75 7.10 14.48
C GLY A 87 -6.97 8.57 14.17
N PHE A 88 -6.88 8.94 12.91
CA PHE A 88 -7.19 10.29 12.42
C PHE A 88 -8.65 10.67 12.67
N TYR A 89 -9.61 9.79 12.37
CA TYR A 89 -11.04 10.06 12.58
C TYR A 89 -11.39 10.23 14.06
N LYS A 90 -10.86 9.39 14.95
CA LYS A 90 -11.07 9.51 16.39
C LYS A 90 -10.59 10.84 16.93
N LYS A 91 -9.46 11.36 16.44
CA LYS A 91 -8.94 12.68 16.83
C LYS A 91 -9.81 13.84 16.36
N ASN A 92 -10.65 13.61 15.35
CA ASN A 92 -11.58 14.59 14.80
C ASN A 92 -13.03 14.32 15.24
N ASP A 93 -13.21 13.65 16.40
CA ASP A 93 -14.50 13.42 17.07
C ASP A 93 -15.51 12.62 16.23
N VAL A 94 -15.02 11.78 15.30
CA VAL A 94 -15.90 10.88 14.54
C VAL A 94 -16.28 9.69 15.41
N LYS A 95 -17.57 9.54 15.66
CA LYS A 95 -18.14 8.47 16.49
C LYS A 95 -18.66 7.31 15.62
N LEU A 96 -17.77 6.44 15.21
CA LEU A 96 -18.11 5.21 14.48
C LEU A 96 -17.59 3.97 15.23
N PRO A 97 -18.22 2.81 15.07
CA PRO A 97 -17.78 1.56 15.69
C PRO A 97 -16.57 0.97 14.95
N PHE A 98 -15.44 1.71 14.94
CA PHE A 98 -14.24 1.37 14.17
C PHE A 98 -13.71 -0.04 14.42
N SER A 99 -13.80 -0.54 15.65
CA SER A 99 -13.36 -1.91 15.97
C SER A 99 -14.22 -2.97 15.29
N ILE A 100 -15.55 -2.77 15.26
CA ILE A 100 -16.47 -3.68 14.59
C ILE A 100 -16.24 -3.68 13.08
N ILE A 101 -16.13 -2.49 12.48
CA ILE A 101 -15.85 -2.32 11.04
C ILE A 101 -14.54 -3.03 10.67
N LYS A 102 -13.48 -2.82 11.47
CA LYS A 102 -12.17 -3.43 11.23
C LYS A 102 -12.24 -4.96 11.33
N ILE A 103 -12.85 -5.50 12.38
CA ILE A 103 -12.97 -6.95 12.57
C ILE A 103 -13.79 -7.57 11.45
N ALA A 104 -14.95 -7.00 11.11
CA ALA A 104 -15.82 -7.50 10.05
C ALA A 104 -15.08 -7.55 8.70
N PHE A 105 -14.36 -6.47 8.36
CA PHE A 105 -13.63 -6.41 7.09
C PHE A 105 -12.44 -7.40 7.06
N LEU A 106 -11.68 -7.53 8.16
CA LEU A 106 -10.62 -8.52 8.28
C LEU A 106 -11.16 -9.95 8.14
N SER A 107 -12.32 -10.25 8.76
CA SER A 107 -12.97 -11.56 8.60
C SER A 107 -13.33 -11.84 7.15
N LEU A 108 -13.85 -10.86 6.40
CA LEU A 108 -14.13 -11.00 4.97
C LEU A 108 -12.88 -11.28 4.14
N LEU A 109 -11.76 -10.59 4.43
CA LEU A 109 -10.48 -10.84 3.76
C LEU A 109 -9.93 -12.23 4.05
N LEU A 110 -10.05 -12.72 5.28
CA LEU A 110 -9.65 -14.08 5.64
C LEU A 110 -10.55 -15.12 4.98
N ILE A 111 -11.87 -14.92 4.98
CA ILE A 111 -12.83 -15.79 4.26
C ILE A 111 -12.46 -15.86 2.77
N ASN A 112 -12.16 -14.71 2.14
CA ASN A 112 -11.71 -14.70 0.76
C ASN A 112 -10.47 -15.55 0.53
N SER A 113 -9.45 -15.39 1.40
CA SER A 113 -8.17 -16.08 1.25
C SER A 113 -8.23 -17.57 1.54
N PHE A 114 -9.15 -18.03 2.40
CA PHE A 114 -9.25 -19.46 2.75
C PHE A 114 -10.31 -20.21 1.95
N PHE A 115 -11.38 -19.54 1.48
CA PHE A 115 -12.55 -20.23 0.94
C PHE A 115 -12.95 -19.80 -0.48
N ILE A 116 -12.56 -18.59 -0.93
CA ILE A 116 -13.02 -18.04 -2.22
C ILE A 116 -11.92 -18.09 -3.26
N GLN A 117 -10.74 -17.56 -2.94
CA GLN A 117 -9.60 -17.55 -3.87
C GLN A 117 -8.50 -18.47 -3.38
N PRO A 118 -8.12 -19.49 -4.18
CA PRO A 118 -7.02 -20.40 -3.85
C PRO A 118 -5.69 -19.65 -3.71
N TRP A 119 -4.83 -20.12 -2.80
CA TRP A 119 -3.54 -19.48 -2.49
C TRP A 119 -2.52 -19.52 -3.63
N ASN A 120 -2.77 -20.34 -4.63
CA ASN A 120 -1.97 -20.42 -5.87
C ASN A 120 -2.46 -19.44 -6.96
N THR A 121 -3.51 -18.65 -6.70
CA THR A 121 -3.97 -17.58 -7.57
C THR A 121 -3.66 -16.22 -6.96
N TYR A 122 -3.66 -15.17 -7.78
CA TYR A 122 -3.48 -13.81 -7.28
C TYR A 122 -4.71 -13.39 -6.46
N ASN A 123 -4.51 -12.82 -5.26
CA ASN A 123 -5.58 -12.37 -4.37
C ASN A 123 -6.27 -11.09 -4.91
N SER A 124 -6.90 -11.20 -6.08
CA SER A 124 -7.50 -10.05 -6.75
C SER A 124 -8.68 -9.45 -5.98
N TYR A 125 -9.57 -10.29 -5.44
CA TYR A 125 -10.75 -9.79 -4.70
C TYR A 125 -10.37 -9.15 -3.38
N GLY A 126 -9.48 -9.79 -2.61
CA GLY A 126 -9.01 -9.25 -1.34
C GLY A 126 -8.31 -7.89 -1.50
N LEU A 127 -7.35 -7.79 -2.42
CA LEU A 127 -6.62 -6.55 -2.68
C LEU A 127 -7.50 -5.47 -3.30
N THR A 128 -8.50 -5.84 -4.14
CA THR A 128 -9.49 -4.90 -4.66
C THR A 128 -10.37 -4.35 -3.55
N ALA A 129 -10.85 -5.21 -2.65
CA ALA A 129 -11.63 -4.78 -1.49
C ALA A 129 -10.83 -3.82 -0.59
N VAL A 130 -9.55 -4.12 -0.33
CA VAL A 130 -8.65 -3.21 0.42
C VAL A 130 -8.49 -1.88 -0.32
N SER A 131 -8.27 -1.90 -1.64
CA SER A 131 -8.12 -0.69 -2.43
C SER A 131 -9.37 0.20 -2.35
N ILE A 132 -10.56 -0.37 -2.50
CA ILE A 132 -11.83 0.36 -2.36
C ILE A 132 -11.96 0.94 -0.95
N ALA A 133 -11.66 0.16 0.09
CA ALA A 133 -11.73 0.61 1.47
C ALA A 133 -10.77 1.80 1.73
N VAL A 134 -9.53 1.73 1.24
CA VAL A 134 -8.55 2.83 1.40
C VAL A 134 -8.96 4.07 0.62
N ILE A 135 -9.53 3.93 -0.58
CA ILE A 135 -10.07 5.04 -1.35
C ILE A 135 -11.20 5.73 -0.56
N LEU A 136 -12.16 4.96 -0.04
CA LEU A 136 -13.27 5.51 0.75
C LEU A 136 -12.79 6.18 2.05
N MET A 137 -11.85 5.55 2.76
CA MET A 137 -11.22 6.16 3.93
C MET A 137 -10.51 7.47 3.57
N SER A 138 -9.77 7.52 2.47
CA SER A 138 -9.09 8.74 2.03
C SER A 138 -10.08 9.86 1.69
N LEU A 139 -11.15 9.56 0.96
CA LEU A 139 -12.20 10.52 0.61
C LEU A 139 -12.89 11.08 1.86
N PHE A 140 -13.20 10.23 2.83
CA PHE A 140 -13.79 10.66 4.08
C PHE A 140 -12.82 11.53 4.90
N ALA A 141 -11.53 11.21 4.90
CA ALA A 141 -10.52 12.05 5.53
C ALA A 141 -10.43 13.44 4.87
N PHE A 142 -10.49 13.49 3.52
CA PHE A 142 -10.51 14.78 2.80
C PHE A 142 -11.75 15.60 3.10
N TYR A 143 -12.92 14.96 3.18
CA TYR A 143 -14.14 15.62 3.60
C TYR A 143 -13.99 16.28 4.99
N LEU A 144 -13.46 15.54 5.97
CA LEU A 144 -13.21 16.09 7.30
C LEU A 144 -12.20 17.24 7.30
N MET A 145 -11.17 17.19 6.45
CA MET A 145 -10.18 18.26 6.32
C MET A 145 -10.75 19.53 5.70
N LEU A 146 -11.79 19.41 4.87
CA LEU A 146 -12.49 20.56 4.27
C LEU A 146 -13.52 21.15 5.22
N GLU A 147 -14.22 20.30 5.99
CA GLU A 147 -15.28 20.74 6.88
C GLU A 147 -14.76 21.38 8.17
N LYS A 148 -13.62 20.90 8.67
CA LYS A 148 -13.06 21.32 9.96
C LYS A 148 -11.75 22.08 9.78
N ASP A 149 -11.60 23.19 10.52
CA ASP A 149 -10.29 23.88 10.65
C ASP A 149 -9.36 23.06 11.56
N LEU A 150 -8.68 22.07 10.96
CA LEU A 150 -7.87 21.11 11.68
C LEU A 150 -6.53 21.70 12.09
N LYS A 151 -6.33 21.87 13.39
CA LYS A 151 -5.04 22.25 13.99
C LYS A 151 -4.34 21.02 14.57
N MET A 152 -3.60 20.31 13.73
CA MET A 152 -2.87 19.10 14.16
C MET A 152 -1.39 19.22 13.80
N PRO A 153 -0.47 18.73 14.67
CA PRO A 153 0.92 18.61 14.29
C PRO A 153 1.05 17.69 13.07
N PHE A 154 1.95 18.05 12.16
CA PHE A 154 2.19 17.28 10.93
C PHE A 154 0.99 17.14 9.98
N LEU A 155 0.03 18.08 10.04
CA LEU A 155 -1.16 18.03 9.17
C LEU A 155 -0.79 18.00 7.69
N PHE A 156 0.25 18.74 7.29
CA PHE A 156 0.75 18.74 5.91
C PHE A 156 1.18 17.34 5.49
N GLU A 157 2.03 16.68 6.27
CA GLU A 157 2.56 15.35 5.99
C GLU A 157 1.46 14.30 6.02
N ILE A 158 0.54 14.36 6.98
CA ILE A 158 -0.64 13.48 7.08
C ILE A 158 -1.50 13.60 5.82
N LYS A 159 -1.81 14.82 5.40
CA LYS A 159 -2.61 15.08 4.21
C LYS A 159 -1.97 14.48 2.96
N TRP A 160 -0.69 14.73 2.74
CA TRP A 160 0.01 14.23 1.57
C TRP A 160 0.22 12.70 1.59
N LEU A 161 0.39 12.10 2.77
CA LEU A 161 0.39 10.64 2.91
C LEU A 161 -0.97 10.06 2.53
N MET A 162 -2.09 10.63 3.00
CA MET A 162 -3.43 10.18 2.61
C MET A 162 -3.69 10.33 1.11
N ILE A 163 -3.24 11.45 0.50
CA ILE A 163 -3.29 11.66 -0.95
C ILE A 163 -2.46 10.58 -1.67
N SER A 164 -1.27 10.27 -1.17
CA SER A 164 -0.41 9.25 -1.77
C SER A 164 -1.07 7.86 -1.77
N PHE A 165 -1.75 7.48 -0.69
CA PHE A 165 -2.51 6.22 -0.63
C PHE A 165 -3.73 6.25 -1.52
N PHE A 166 -4.46 7.35 -1.56
CA PHE A 166 -5.59 7.51 -2.47
C PHE A 166 -5.17 7.28 -3.93
N ILE A 167 -4.13 7.98 -4.39
CA ILE A 167 -3.63 7.85 -5.77
C ILE A 167 -3.10 6.43 -6.04
N LEU A 168 -2.36 5.84 -5.08
CA LEU A 168 -1.82 4.49 -5.20
C LEU A 168 -2.93 3.46 -5.42
N HIS A 169 -3.98 3.51 -4.61
CA HIS A 169 -5.07 2.55 -4.70
C HIS A 169 -5.98 2.80 -5.91
N CYS A 170 -6.25 4.06 -6.28
CA CYS A 170 -6.97 4.39 -7.51
C CYS A 170 -6.22 3.89 -8.75
N SER A 171 -4.92 4.17 -8.86
CA SER A 171 -4.11 3.76 -10.03
C SER A 171 -3.93 2.24 -10.13
N SER A 172 -3.96 1.53 -9.00
CA SER A 172 -3.79 0.08 -8.95
C SER A 172 -5.11 -0.69 -9.09
N LEU A 173 -6.26 -0.08 -8.81
CA LEU A 173 -7.54 -0.77 -8.65
C LEU A 173 -7.90 -1.68 -9.84
N ILE A 174 -7.84 -1.15 -11.05
CA ILE A 174 -8.20 -1.89 -12.28
C ILE A 174 -7.23 -3.04 -12.51
N VAL A 175 -5.92 -2.79 -12.37
CA VAL A 175 -4.89 -3.81 -12.58
C VAL A 175 -5.02 -4.95 -11.56
N VAL A 176 -5.30 -4.61 -10.30
CA VAL A 176 -5.48 -5.59 -9.22
C VAL A 176 -6.76 -6.39 -9.42
N PHE A 177 -7.86 -5.76 -9.78
CA PHE A 177 -9.13 -6.44 -10.01
C PHE A 177 -9.03 -7.48 -11.13
N PHE A 178 -8.41 -7.11 -12.25
CA PHE A 178 -8.24 -7.99 -13.41
C PHE A 178 -6.94 -8.82 -13.39
N SER A 179 -6.18 -8.83 -12.29
CA SER A 179 -4.85 -9.42 -12.23
C SER A 179 -4.81 -10.90 -12.65
N ASN A 180 -5.78 -11.72 -12.23
CA ASN A 180 -5.85 -13.12 -12.66
C ASN A 180 -6.06 -13.25 -14.17
N LYS A 181 -6.82 -12.34 -14.80
CA LYS A 181 -6.97 -12.29 -16.26
C LYS A 181 -5.70 -11.75 -16.93
N VAL A 182 -5.04 -10.76 -16.34
CA VAL A 182 -3.76 -10.23 -16.85
C VAL A 182 -2.70 -11.33 -16.90
N LEU A 183 -2.66 -12.24 -15.92
CA LEU A 183 -1.74 -13.37 -15.90
C LEU A 183 -1.97 -14.39 -17.02
N THR A 184 -3.11 -14.38 -17.70
CA THR A 184 -3.39 -15.24 -18.88
C THR A 184 -3.08 -14.58 -20.22
N LEU A 185 -2.70 -13.31 -20.24
CA LEU A 185 -2.33 -12.59 -21.45
C LEU A 185 -0.94 -13.01 -21.96
N GLU A 186 -0.60 -12.60 -23.17
CA GLU A 186 0.76 -12.76 -23.69
C GLU A 186 1.78 -12.02 -22.82
N HIS A 187 2.97 -12.59 -22.70
CA HIS A 187 4.04 -12.07 -21.81
C HIS A 187 4.32 -10.58 -21.99
N ASN A 188 4.35 -10.08 -23.24
CA ASN A 188 4.57 -8.66 -23.51
C ASN A 188 3.44 -7.75 -22.98
N GLN A 189 2.20 -8.22 -23.05
CA GLN A 189 1.04 -7.48 -22.55
C GLN A 189 1.03 -7.46 -21.02
N GLN A 190 1.36 -8.61 -20.38
CA GLN A 190 1.54 -8.68 -18.93
C GLN A 190 2.59 -7.67 -18.47
N LEU A 191 3.78 -7.68 -19.09
CA LEU A 191 4.86 -6.76 -18.76
C LEU A 191 4.43 -5.30 -18.90
N LEU A 192 3.73 -4.93 -19.96
CA LEU A 192 3.27 -3.56 -20.16
C LEU A 192 2.35 -3.12 -19.00
N ILE A 193 1.33 -3.92 -18.66
CA ILE A 193 0.35 -3.58 -17.63
C ILE A 193 1.00 -3.47 -16.25
N TRP A 194 1.83 -4.46 -15.87
CA TRP A 194 2.52 -4.45 -14.58
C TRP A 194 3.52 -3.30 -14.45
N ASN A 195 4.18 -2.92 -15.54
CA ASN A 195 5.15 -1.83 -15.52
C ASN A 195 4.49 -0.45 -15.53
N MET A 196 3.35 -0.28 -16.16
CA MET A 196 2.54 0.94 -15.99
C MET A 196 2.18 1.15 -14.51
N ARG A 197 1.72 0.09 -13.83
CA ARG A 197 1.47 0.13 -12.39
C ARG A 197 2.74 0.47 -11.61
N ALA A 198 3.87 -0.17 -11.93
CA ALA A 198 5.16 0.07 -11.27
C ALA A 198 5.63 1.52 -11.42
N PHE A 199 5.39 2.17 -12.56
CA PHE A 199 5.70 3.58 -12.76
C PHE A 199 4.95 4.50 -11.78
N PHE A 200 3.64 4.32 -11.64
CA PHE A 200 2.85 5.08 -10.65
C PHE A 200 3.30 4.77 -9.22
N MET A 201 3.54 3.51 -8.91
CA MET A 201 4.06 3.11 -7.60
C MET A 201 5.39 3.78 -7.28
N LEU A 202 6.31 3.87 -8.24
CA LEU A 202 7.61 4.51 -8.03
C LEU A 202 7.47 5.99 -7.65
N ILE A 203 6.64 6.74 -8.40
CA ILE A 203 6.38 8.16 -8.11
C ILE A 203 5.82 8.31 -6.68
N ILE A 204 4.85 7.48 -6.32
CA ILE A 204 4.22 7.54 -5.00
C ILE A 204 5.19 7.15 -3.89
N LYS A 205 6.02 6.14 -4.11
CA LYS A 205 7.06 5.74 -3.13
C LYS A 205 8.10 6.85 -2.93
N LEU A 206 8.50 7.56 -3.98
CA LEU A 206 9.38 8.73 -3.85
C LEU A 206 8.74 9.85 -3.03
N LEU A 207 7.45 10.13 -3.25
CA LEU A 207 6.69 11.07 -2.42
C LEU A 207 6.63 10.60 -0.95
N GLN A 208 6.34 9.33 -0.70
CA GLN A 208 6.32 8.77 0.65
C GLN A 208 7.70 8.87 1.32
N LEU A 209 8.79 8.61 0.61
CA LEU A 209 10.16 8.78 1.11
C LEU A 209 10.42 10.22 1.55
N TYR A 210 10.05 11.19 0.71
CA TYR A 210 10.17 12.62 1.04
C TYR A 210 9.39 12.98 2.31
N LEU A 211 8.12 12.54 2.41
CA LEU A 211 7.25 12.85 3.54
C LEU A 211 7.73 12.21 4.85
N ILE A 212 8.17 10.97 4.81
CA ILE A 212 8.72 10.28 6.00
C ILE A 212 10.02 10.97 6.47
N ASN A 213 10.91 11.33 5.55
CA ASN A 213 12.12 12.07 5.91
C ASN A 213 11.80 13.43 6.55
N ARG A 214 10.80 14.13 6.04
CA ARG A 214 10.33 15.40 6.61
C ARG A 214 9.70 15.22 7.99
N LEU A 215 8.89 14.18 8.19
CA LEU A 215 8.31 13.83 9.50
C LEU A 215 9.38 13.58 10.55
N ILE A 216 10.45 12.88 10.19
CA ILE A 216 11.56 12.59 11.09
C ILE A 216 12.30 13.89 11.47
N LYS A 217 12.64 14.72 10.48
CA LYS A 217 13.36 15.99 10.72
C LYS A 217 12.58 16.99 11.57
N ASN A 218 11.26 17.03 11.43
CA ASN A 218 10.42 17.96 12.20
C ASN A 218 10.23 17.50 13.67
N ASN A 219 10.68 16.30 14.02
CA ASN A 219 10.66 15.76 15.39
C ASN A 219 12.06 15.80 16.08
N GLU A 220 13.11 16.23 15.37
CA GLU A 220 14.43 16.55 15.94
C GLU A 220 14.42 17.96 16.54
#